data_376adf96296b72f931b51080641950da
#
_entry.id   376adf96296b72f931b51080641950da
#
_cell.length_a   1.000
_cell.length_b   1.000
_cell.length_c   1.000
_cell.angle_alpha   90.00
_cell.angle_beta   90.00
_cell.angle_gamma   90.00
#
_symmetry.space_group_name_H-M   'P 1'
#
loop_
_entity.id
_entity.type
_entity.pdbx_description
1 polymer ?
#
loop_
_entity_poly.entity_id
_entity_poly.type
_entity_poly.pdbx_seq_one_letter_code
_entity_poly.pdbx_strand_id
1 'polypeptide(L)'
;MTISESTTTILFDEPFWIALFERIENGKYSVAKVIIGTSEPEGVEIAYFFENLNYDKLEFTKPINEDKIKKQKISFKKQQKIVKKATTKSQVKYVFSKAQTLLKEQFELNKKERKQETKAEIEEDVRRKFELKQLKRKEKQRGH
;
A
#
# COMPACT_ATOMS: atom_id res chain seq x y z
N MET A 1 -0.80 -20.35 -22.75
CA MET A 1 0.41 -19.52 -22.53
C MET A 1 0.05 -18.44 -21.53
N THR A 2 0.76 -18.37 -20.43
CA THR A 2 0.59 -17.29 -19.43
C THR A 2 1.44 -16.13 -19.87
N ILE A 3 0.83 -15.01 -20.26
CA ILE A 3 1.57 -13.79 -20.59
C ILE A 3 1.72 -13.02 -19.29
N SER A 4 2.96 -12.81 -18.88
CA SER A 4 3.31 -11.99 -17.74
C SER A 4 4.21 -10.84 -18.20
N GLU A 5 3.81 -9.63 -17.86
CA GLU A 5 4.57 -8.42 -18.12
C GLU A 5 4.88 -7.75 -16.79
N SER A 6 6.14 -7.38 -16.56
CA SER A 6 6.55 -6.68 -15.36
C SER A 6 7.37 -5.44 -15.70
N THR A 7 7.13 -4.35 -14.99
CA THR A 7 7.85 -3.10 -15.13
C THR A 7 8.31 -2.64 -13.76
N THR A 8 9.55 -2.20 -13.65
CA THR A 8 10.08 -1.60 -12.43
C THR A 8 10.44 -0.14 -12.67
N THR A 9 9.95 0.72 -11.80
CA THR A 9 10.21 2.17 -11.87
C THR A 9 10.81 2.64 -10.55
N ILE A 10 11.96 3.32 -10.62
CA ILE A 10 12.54 3.99 -9.44
C ILE A 10 12.06 5.44 -9.46
N LEU A 11 11.52 5.90 -8.33
CA LEU A 11 11.01 7.27 -8.19
C LEU A 11 11.13 7.77 -6.76
N PHE A 12 11.09 9.08 -6.60
CA PHE A 12 11.02 9.72 -5.30
C PHE A 12 9.56 9.84 -4.86
N ASP A 13 9.22 9.22 -3.72
CA ASP A 13 7.91 9.29 -3.05
C ASP A 13 8.15 9.79 -1.62
N GLU A 14 8.08 11.10 -1.48
CA GLU A 14 8.51 11.84 -0.28
C GLU A 14 8.13 11.14 1.04
N PRO A 15 9.10 10.90 1.94
CA PRO A 15 10.50 11.33 1.93
C PRO A 15 11.50 10.28 1.40
N PHE A 16 11.05 9.25 0.69
CA PHE A 16 11.87 8.09 0.32
C PHE A 16 12.01 7.92 -1.19
N TRP A 17 13.17 7.42 -1.61
CA TRP A 17 13.35 6.79 -2.91
C TRP A 17 12.80 5.37 -2.86
N ILE A 18 11.97 5.01 -3.84
CA ILE A 18 11.28 3.74 -3.88
C ILE A 18 11.47 3.03 -5.22
N ALA A 19 11.46 1.71 -5.18
CA ALA A 19 11.27 0.87 -6.36
C ALA A 19 9.80 0.43 -6.40
N LEU A 20 9.15 0.72 -7.50
CA LEU A 20 7.77 0.37 -7.79
C LEU A 20 7.76 -0.77 -8.79
N PHE A 21 7.25 -1.93 -8.38
CA PHE A 21 7.12 -3.12 -9.22
C PHE A 21 5.68 -3.24 -9.69
N GLU A 22 5.47 -3.11 -10.98
CA GLU A 22 4.16 -3.28 -11.61
C GLU A 22 4.15 -4.61 -12.36
N ARG A 23 3.11 -5.41 -12.18
CA ARG A 23 2.97 -6.71 -12.83
C ARG A 23 1.58 -6.88 -13.41
N ILE A 24 1.54 -7.33 -14.65
CA ILE A 24 0.31 -7.71 -15.34
C ILE A 24 0.39 -9.21 -15.61
N GLU A 25 -0.50 -9.97 -15.00
CA GLU A 25 -0.65 -11.42 -15.21
C GLU A 25 -2.09 -11.74 -15.59
N ASN A 26 -2.28 -12.39 -16.75
CA ASN A 26 -3.62 -12.76 -17.22
C ASN A 26 -4.62 -11.60 -17.22
N GLY A 27 -4.20 -10.40 -17.64
CA GLY A 27 -5.02 -9.19 -17.64
C GLY A 27 -5.35 -8.62 -16.25
N LYS A 28 -4.66 -9.11 -15.22
CA LYS A 28 -4.76 -8.60 -13.85
C LYS A 28 -3.51 -7.80 -13.49
N TYR A 29 -3.71 -6.58 -13.04
CA TYR A 29 -2.67 -5.65 -12.63
C TYR A 29 -2.47 -5.67 -11.12
N SER A 30 -1.23 -5.78 -10.69
CA SER A 30 -0.83 -5.70 -9.29
C SER A 30 0.45 -4.90 -9.12
N VAL A 31 0.67 -4.34 -7.94
CA VAL A 31 1.80 -3.45 -7.64
C VAL A 31 2.42 -3.83 -6.31
N ALA A 32 3.76 -3.79 -6.25
CA ALA A 32 4.50 -3.83 -5.00
C ALA A 32 5.42 -2.60 -4.90
N LYS A 33 5.69 -2.15 -3.66
CA LYS A 33 6.53 -1.00 -3.36
C LYS A 33 7.61 -1.42 -2.38
N VAL A 34 8.85 -1.09 -2.70
CA VAL A 34 10.00 -1.31 -1.83
C VAL A 34 10.75 -0.01 -1.62
N ILE A 35 11.12 0.31 -0.40
CA ILE A 35 11.91 1.50 -0.06
C ILE A 35 13.38 1.18 -0.34
N ILE A 36 14.05 2.05 -1.10
CA ILE A 36 15.49 1.97 -1.38
C ILE A 36 16.26 2.76 -0.32
N GLY A 37 15.88 4.01 -0.08
CA GLY A 37 16.57 4.89 0.84
C GLY A 37 15.98 6.29 0.91
N THR A 38 16.66 7.18 1.63
CA THR A 38 16.28 8.60 1.76
C THR A 38 17.02 9.51 0.78
N SER A 39 18.17 9.09 0.28
CA SER A 39 18.97 9.78 -0.74
C SER A 39 18.73 9.23 -2.13
N GLU A 40 18.98 10.04 -3.14
CA GLU A 40 18.94 9.58 -4.54
C GLU A 40 19.95 8.44 -4.75
N PRO A 41 19.50 7.26 -5.16
CA PRO A 41 20.39 6.11 -5.31
C PRO A 41 21.24 6.26 -6.58
N GLU A 42 22.54 6.00 -6.47
CA GLU A 42 23.44 5.90 -7.60
C GLU A 42 23.28 4.57 -8.35
N GLY A 43 23.78 4.50 -9.58
CA GLY A 43 23.65 3.30 -10.41
C GLY A 43 24.18 2.02 -9.76
N VAL A 44 25.28 2.13 -8.98
CA VAL A 44 25.89 1.01 -8.25
C VAL A 44 24.97 0.55 -7.11
N GLU A 45 24.37 1.49 -6.38
CA GLU A 45 23.43 1.20 -5.30
C GLU A 45 22.15 0.54 -5.82
N ILE A 46 21.67 0.99 -6.98
CA ILE A 46 20.55 0.39 -7.68
C ILE A 46 20.87 -1.06 -8.09
N ALA A 47 22.05 -1.31 -8.68
CA ALA A 47 22.46 -2.65 -9.04
C ALA A 47 22.54 -3.56 -7.82
N TYR A 48 23.20 -3.12 -6.76
CA TYR A 48 23.29 -3.85 -5.49
C TYR A 48 21.91 -4.13 -4.87
N PHE A 49 21.01 -3.17 -4.92
CA PHE A 49 19.64 -3.33 -4.45
C PHE A 49 18.94 -4.48 -5.19
N PHE A 50 18.99 -4.51 -6.52
CA PHE A 50 18.36 -5.57 -7.31
C PHE A 50 19.00 -6.94 -7.15
N GLU A 51 20.31 -7.01 -6.98
CA GLU A 51 21.03 -8.27 -6.71
C GLU A 51 20.63 -8.91 -5.37
N ASN A 52 20.38 -8.09 -4.37
CA ASN A 52 20.02 -8.55 -3.02
C ASN A 52 18.52 -8.60 -2.77
N LEU A 53 17.70 -8.21 -3.73
CA LEU A 53 16.25 -8.20 -3.59
C LEU A 53 15.70 -9.62 -3.64
N ASN A 54 14.99 -10.02 -2.58
CA ASN A 54 14.25 -11.27 -2.59
C ASN A 54 12.87 -11.04 -3.25
N TYR A 55 12.75 -11.40 -4.51
CA TYR A 55 11.53 -11.24 -5.31
C TYR A 55 10.34 -12.03 -4.76
N ASP A 56 10.56 -13.15 -4.08
CA ASP A 56 9.50 -13.98 -3.49
C ASP A 56 8.82 -13.31 -2.28
N LYS A 57 9.52 -12.36 -1.67
CA LYS A 57 9.02 -11.59 -0.53
C LYS A 57 8.33 -10.28 -0.93
N LEU A 58 8.18 -10.00 -2.22
CA LEU A 58 7.47 -8.79 -2.67
C LEU A 58 5.98 -8.91 -2.36
N GLU A 59 5.50 -8.01 -1.52
CA GLU A 59 4.07 -7.92 -1.18
C GLU A 59 3.31 -7.16 -2.26
N PHE A 60 2.75 -7.90 -3.21
CA PHE A 60 1.89 -7.32 -4.24
C PHE A 60 0.49 -7.01 -3.70
N THR A 61 -0.07 -5.89 -4.16
CA THR A 61 -1.48 -5.54 -3.90
C THR A 61 -2.43 -6.60 -4.44
N LYS A 62 -3.67 -6.62 -3.96
CA LYS A 62 -4.73 -7.46 -4.55
C LYS A 62 -4.86 -7.14 -6.05
N PRO A 63 -4.84 -8.15 -6.92
CA PRO A 63 -4.85 -7.92 -8.36
C PRO A 63 -6.21 -7.36 -8.81
N ILE A 64 -6.17 -6.37 -9.69
CA ILE A 64 -7.35 -5.74 -10.30
C ILE A 64 -7.35 -5.96 -11.82
N ASN A 65 -8.53 -6.04 -12.43
CA ASN A 65 -8.63 -6.16 -13.89
C ASN A 65 -8.05 -4.90 -14.55
N GLU A 66 -7.16 -5.08 -15.52
CA GLU A 66 -6.51 -3.97 -16.22
C GLU A 66 -7.51 -3.05 -16.93
N ASP A 67 -8.59 -3.60 -17.49
CA ASP A 67 -9.67 -2.86 -18.16
C ASP A 67 -10.40 -1.88 -17.26
N LYS A 68 -10.44 -2.12 -15.94
CA LYS A 68 -11.04 -1.19 -14.96
C LYS A 68 -10.16 0.03 -14.70
N ILE A 69 -8.91 -0.02 -15.13
CA ILE A 69 -7.97 1.06 -14.96
C ILE A 69 -8.16 2.04 -16.11
N LYS A 70 -9.08 2.99 -15.95
CA LYS A 70 -9.29 4.06 -16.93
C LYS A 70 -8.00 4.86 -17.08
N LYS A 71 -7.32 4.70 -18.22
CA LYS A 71 -6.28 5.64 -18.66
C LYS A 71 -6.96 6.99 -18.81
N GLN A 72 -6.80 7.88 -17.84
CA GLN A 72 -7.26 9.26 -17.98
C GLN A 72 -6.40 9.90 -19.10
N LYS A 73 -6.95 9.94 -20.31
CA LYS A 73 -6.36 10.71 -21.41
C LYS A 73 -6.51 12.20 -21.05
N ILE A 74 -5.51 12.73 -20.37
CA ILE A 74 -5.45 14.16 -20.09
C ILE A 74 -5.07 14.85 -21.39
N SER A 75 -5.92 15.73 -21.92
CA SER A 75 -5.60 16.47 -23.14
C SER A 75 -4.33 17.32 -22.95
N PHE A 76 -3.54 17.50 -24.01
CA PHE A 76 -2.28 18.25 -24.00
C PHE A 76 -2.42 19.66 -23.37
N LYS A 77 -3.51 20.39 -23.68
CA LYS A 77 -3.83 21.67 -23.05
C LYS A 77 -4.01 21.58 -21.53
N LYS A 78 -4.59 20.48 -21.02
CA LYS A 78 -4.78 20.26 -19.58
C LYS A 78 -3.45 19.90 -18.91
N GLN A 79 -2.58 19.13 -19.59
CA GLN A 79 -1.21 18.86 -19.12
C GLN A 79 -0.39 20.15 -19.00
N GLN A 80 -0.39 21.01 -20.03
CA GLN A 80 0.30 22.32 -19.98
C GLN A 80 -0.19 23.21 -18.84
N LYS A 81 -1.52 23.26 -18.58
CA LYS A 81 -2.08 24.01 -17.45
C LYS A 81 -1.64 23.44 -16.09
N ILE A 82 -1.54 22.11 -15.97
CA ILE A 82 -1.05 21.45 -14.76
C ILE A 82 0.42 21.79 -14.52
N VAL A 83 1.26 21.68 -15.55
CA VAL A 83 2.69 22.03 -15.49
C VAL A 83 2.89 23.51 -15.14
N LYS A 84 2.18 24.44 -15.79
CA LYS A 84 2.26 25.87 -15.48
C LYS A 84 1.81 26.19 -14.03
N LYS A 85 0.79 25.51 -13.52
CA LYS A 85 0.36 25.66 -12.10
C LYS A 85 1.36 25.04 -11.12
N ALA A 86 2.04 23.99 -11.49
CA ALA A 86 3.07 23.34 -10.68
C ALA A 86 4.35 24.17 -10.58
N THR A 87 4.73 24.89 -11.66
CA THR A 87 5.89 25.81 -11.66
C THR A 87 5.65 27.11 -10.91
N THR A 88 4.39 27.57 -10.77
CA THR A 88 4.06 28.82 -10.07
C THR A 88 3.71 28.63 -8.59
N LYS A 89 3.40 27.42 -8.14
CA LYS A 89 3.22 27.08 -6.73
C LYS A 89 4.11 25.90 -6.42
N SER A 90 5.04 26.06 -5.49
CA SER A 90 5.96 25.02 -5.00
C SER A 90 5.27 23.79 -4.32
N GLN A 91 4.06 23.51 -4.70
CA GLN A 91 3.34 22.28 -4.39
C GLN A 91 3.04 21.60 -5.71
N VAL A 92 3.98 20.78 -6.17
CA VAL A 92 3.69 19.75 -7.15
C VAL A 92 2.61 18.86 -6.54
N LYS A 93 1.35 19.10 -6.89
CA LYS A 93 0.32 18.09 -6.69
C LYS A 93 0.71 16.93 -7.61
N TYR A 94 1.38 15.94 -7.04
CA TYR A 94 1.69 14.70 -7.72
C TYR A 94 0.40 14.17 -8.34
N VAL A 95 0.37 14.08 -9.65
CA VAL A 95 -0.61 13.25 -10.32
C VAL A 95 -0.22 11.83 -9.96
N PHE A 96 -0.84 11.29 -8.93
CA PHE A 96 -0.58 9.93 -8.48
C PHE A 96 -0.64 8.99 -9.69
N SER A 97 0.43 8.25 -9.90
CA SER A 97 0.42 7.19 -10.90
C SER A 97 -0.66 6.16 -10.53
N LYS A 98 -1.11 5.39 -11.49
CA LYS A 98 -2.00 4.24 -11.30
C LYS A 98 -1.60 3.40 -10.09
N ALA A 99 -0.30 3.09 -10.03
CA ALA A 99 0.32 2.29 -9.00
C ALA A 99 0.21 2.94 -7.61
N GLN A 100 0.48 4.23 -7.49
CA GLN A 100 0.39 4.96 -6.23
C GLN A 100 -1.05 5.03 -5.72
N THR A 101 -2.02 5.21 -6.62
CA THR A 101 -3.45 5.20 -6.25
C THR A 101 -3.84 3.84 -5.67
N LEU A 102 -3.45 2.75 -6.33
CA LEU A 102 -3.76 1.39 -5.87
C LEU A 102 -3.10 1.07 -4.52
N LEU A 103 -1.85 1.45 -4.34
CA LEU A 103 -1.14 1.29 -3.05
C LEU A 103 -1.83 2.06 -1.93
N LYS A 104 -2.28 3.29 -2.19
CA LYS A 104 -3.01 4.10 -1.21
C LYS A 104 -4.34 3.46 -0.81
N GLU A 105 -5.13 3.01 -1.78
CA GLU A 105 -6.37 2.29 -1.54
C GLU A 105 -6.15 1.03 -0.71
N GLN A 106 -5.14 0.23 -1.05
CA GLN A 106 -4.80 -0.97 -0.29
C GLN A 106 -4.37 -0.64 1.15
N PHE A 107 -3.58 0.41 1.34
CA PHE A 107 -3.18 0.87 2.67
C PHE A 107 -4.38 1.30 3.52
N GLU A 108 -5.32 2.03 2.93
CA GLU A 108 -6.55 2.45 3.62
C GLU A 108 -7.45 1.27 4.00
N LEU A 109 -7.54 0.26 3.12
CA LEU A 109 -8.26 -0.98 3.41
C LEU A 109 -7.63 -1.75 4.57
N ASN A 110 -6.32 -1.99 4.52
CA ASN A 110 -5.59 -2.68 5.58
C ASN A 110 -5.69 -1.94 6.92
N LYS A 111 -5.69 -0.60 6.90
CA LYS A 111 -5.88 0.22 8.10
C LYS A 111 -7.27 0.06 8.70
N LYS A 112 -8.32 -0.06 7.87
CA LYS A 112 -9.70 -0.32 8.33
C LYS A 112 -9.83 -1.72 8.92
N GLU A 113 -9.28 -2.73 8.25
CA GLU A 113 -9.27 -4.12 8.71
C GLU A 113 -8.60 -4.24 10.09
N ARG A 114 -7.38 -3.71 10.24
CA ARG A 114 -6.67 -3.70 11.55
C ARG A 114 -7.46 -3.01 12.66
N LYS A 115 -8.15 -1.90 12.37
CA LYS A 115 -8.99 -1.22 13.36
C LYS A 115 -10.19 -2.08 13.79
N GLN A 116 -10.79 -2.84 12.86
CA GLN A 116 -11.90 -3.73 13.17
C GLN A 116 -11.45 -4.93 14.00
N GLU A 117 -10.32 -5.55 13.65
CA GLU A 117 -9.69 -6.65 14.38
C GLU A 117 -9.36 -6.22 15.82
N THR A 118 -8.64 -5.09 15.98
CA THR A 118 -8.29 -4.55 17.31
C THR A 118 -9.54 -4.28 18.16
N LYS A 119 -10.60 -3.74 17.55
CA LYS A 119 -11.86 -3.49 18.27
C LYS A 119 -12.53 -4.78 18.72
N ALA A 120 -12.55 -5.79 17.85
CA ALA A 120 -13.11 -7.11 18.17
C ALA A 120 -12.33 -7.80 19.31
N GLU A 121 -11.00 -7.74 19.28
CA GLU A 121 -10.13 -8.27 20.34
C GLU A 121 -10.39 -7.59 21.69
N ILE A 122 -10.51 -6.25 21.70
CA ILE A 122 -10.81 -5.49 22.92
C ILE A 122 -12.19 -5.88 23.47
N GLU A 123 -13.21 -5.99 22.62
CA GLU A 123 -14.56 -6.38 23.03
C GLU A 123 -14.57 -7.81 23.62
N GLU A 124 -13.82 -8.73 23.02
CA GLU A 124 -13.69 -10.09 23.52
C GLU A 124 -12.98 -10.14 24.89
N ASP A 125 -11.89 -9.39 25.05
CA ASP A 125 -11.18 -9.28 26.32
C ASP A 125 -12.04 -8.68 27.44
N VAL A 126 -12.83 -7.67 27.13
CA VAL A 126 -13.78 -7.07 28.09
C VAL A 126 -14.84 -8.10 28.51
N ARG A 127 -15.41 -8.85 27.53
CA ARG A 127 -16.39 -9.91 27.81
C ARG A 127 -15.78 -11.01 28.69
N ARG A 128 -14.58 -11.49 28.34
CA ARG A 128 -13.88 -12.52 29.13
C ARG A 128 -13.60 -12.07 30.55
N LYS A 129 -13.15 -10.84 30.76
CA LYS A 129 -12.93 -10.24 32.09
C LYS A 129 -14.23 -10.12 32.88
N PHE A 130 -15.32 -9.80 32.22
CA PHE A 130 -16.65 -9.73 32.86
C PHE A 130 -17.13 -11.11 33.33
N GLU A 131 -17.01 -12.13 32.47
CA GLU A 131 -17.38 -13.52 32.80
C GLU A 131 -16.59 -14.05 33.99
N LEU A 132 -15.26 -13.82 34.00
CA LEU A 132 -14.41 -14.20 35.14
C LEU A 132 -14.82 -13.51 36.46
N LYS A 133 -15.21 -12.24 36.40
CA LYS A 133 -15.76 -11.54 37.57
C LYS A 133 -17.07 -12.16 38.06
N GLN A 134 -17.94 -12.54 37.13
CA GLN A 134 -19.20 -13.19 37.45
C GLN A 134 -18.98 -14.57 38.14
N LEU A 135 -18.05 -15.36 37.57
CA LEU A 135 -17.69 -16.66 38.16
C LEU A 135 -17.14 -16.51 39.58
N LYS A 136 -16.17 -15.60 39.79
CA LYS A 136 -15.62 -15.33 41.14
C LYS A 136 -16.67 -14.87 42.13
N ARG A 137 -17.68 -14.09 41.72
CA ARG A 137 -18.80 -13.67 42.58
C ARG A 137 -19.68 -14.88 42.98
N LYS A 138 -19.98 -15.75 41.99
CA LYS A 138 -20.78 -16.97 42.25
C LYS A 138 -20.05 -17.95 43.19
N GLU A 139 -18.74 -18.12 42.99
CA GLU A 139 -17.92 -18.95 43.88
C GLU A 139 -17.90 -18.43 45.32
N LYS A 140 -17.71 -17.09 45.47
CA LYS A 140 -17.74 -16.46 46.80
C LYS A 140 -19.08 -16.59 47.51
N GLN A 141 -20.22 -16.61 46.76
CA GLN A 141 -21.54 -16.80 47.33
C GLN A 141 -21.85 -18.28 47.66
N ARG A 142 -21.15 -19.25 47.04
CA ARG A 142 -21.30 -20.68 47.35
C ARG A 142 -20.48 -21.14 48.55
N GLY A 143 -19.55 -20.34 49.01
CA GLY A 143 -18.67 -20.65 50.13
C GLY A 143 -19.14 -20.12 51.48
N HIS A 144 -20.44 -19.70 51.61
CA HIS A 144 -21.10 -19.34 52.86
C HIS A 144 -22.26 -20.23 53.10
#